data_1911b36bce37d195d00c77668e861354
#
_entry.id   1911b36bce37d195d00c77668e861354
#
_cell.length_a   1.000
_cell.length_b   1.000
_cell.length_c   1.000
_cell.angle_alpha   90.00
_cell.angle_beta   90.00
_cell.angle_gamma   90.00
#
_symmetry.space_group_name_H-M   'P 1'
#
loop_
_entity.id
_entity.type
_entity.pdbx_description
1 polymer ?
#
loop_
_entity_poly.entity_id
_entity_poly.type
_entity_poly.pdbx_seq_one_letter_code
_entity_poly.pdbx_strand_id
1 'polypeptide(L)'
;GSLKARMCVRGKELLYEYCENYRVPCERIGKIIVATSPRQFETLRDYQRTAKANGAGELSWLSQGDVEKLEPAVFCRAGVLSPSTGIIDSHSFMLSLLGDLEAHNGVISYLTEVSAINTSSGITVRCDGFELAPRVLVNSTGLDAVALSPVTEPEDRGYFAKGHYYVLSGMSPFNRLVYPVAEEGGLGVHVTLDLAHQTRFGPDVVWTDGPDYTFETSNLDRFIDAIRRYYPDLDSTRLHTGYTGIRPKLGPADARTSDFVINGPEQTGVSGYVDLLGIESP
;
A
#
# COMPACT_ATOMS: atom_id res chain seq x y z
N GLY A 1 -9.84 7.58 -14.94
CA GLY A 1 -9.46 7.01 -13.67
C GLY A 1 -8.86 8.04 -12.73
N SER A 2 -8.78 7.73 -11.44
CA SER A 2 -8.14 8.57 -10.45
C SER A 2 -6.63 8.75 -10.73
N LEU A 3 -5.99 9.72 -10.09
CA LEU A 3 -4.54 9.90 -10.18
C LEU A 3 -3.81 8.63 -9.67
N LYS A 4 -4.26 8.09 -8.53
CA LYS A 4 -3.78 6.81 -7.98
C LYS A 4 -3.85 5.70 -9.03
N ALA A 5 -4.98 5.49 -9.69
CA ALA A 5 -5.13 4.44 -10.69
C ALA A 5 -4.12 4.60 -11.86
N ARG A 6 -3.97 5.83 -12.39
CA ARG A 6 -3.01 6.11 -13.48
C ARG A 6 -1.56 5.87 -13.05
N MET A 7 -1.19 6.38 -11.87
CA MET A 7 0.17 6.24 -11.33
C MET A 7 0.50 4.78 -11.03
N CYS A 8 -0.44 4.01 -10.46
CA CYS A 8 -0.20 2.61 -10.11
C CYS A 8 -0.09 1.72 -11.35
N VAL A 9 -0.91 1.95 -12.38
CA VAL A 9 -0.81 1.19 -13.63
C VAL A 9 0.54 1.44 -14.30
N ARG A 10 0.93 2.72 -14.46
CA ARG A 10 2.23 3.07 -15.05
C ARG A 10 3.40 2.67 -14.15
N GLY A 11 3.26 2.91 -12.84
CA GLY A 11 4.28 2.57 -11.85
C GLY A 11 4.61 1.09 -11.79
N LYS A 12 3.60 0.21 -11.95
CA LYS A 12 3.82 -1.23 -12.04
C LYS A 12 4.72 -1.61 -13.20
N GLU A 13 4.50 -1.04 -14.39
CA GLU A 13 5.34 -1.30 -15.57
C GLU A 13 6.78 -0.85 -15.33
N LEU A 14 6.95 0.39 -14.87
CA LEU A 14 8.26 0.97 -14.56
C LEU A 14 8.98 0.19 -13.45
N LEU A 15 8.24 -0.30 -12.45
CA LEU A 15 8.83 -1.06 -11.35
C LEU A 15 9.41 -2.40 -11.84
N TYR A 16 8.70 -3.13 -12.69
CA TYR A 16 9.22 -4.38 -13.26
C TYR A 16 10.42 -4.13 -14.18
N GLU A 17 10.36 -3.08 -15.01
CA GLU A 17 11.48 -2.66 -15.86
C GLU A 17 12.71 -2.30 -15.01
N TYR A 18 12.50 -1.55 -13.93
CA TYR A 18 13.57 -1.20 -12.98
C TYR A 18 14.16 -2.44 -12.31
N CYS A 19 13.31 -3.34 -11.80
CA CYS A 19 13.77 -4.57 -11.16
C CYS A 19 14.63 -5.42 -12.08
N GLU A 20 14.26 -5.54 -13.35
CA GLU A 20 15.03 -6.26 -14.36
C GLU A 20 16.39 -5.60 -14.61
N ASN A 21 16.40 -4.28 -14.85
CA ASN A 21 17.61 -3.51 -15.16
C ASN A 21 18.62 -3.48 -14.01
N TYR A 22 18.12 -3.38 -12.77
CA TYR A 22 18.95 -3.24 -11.57
C TYR A 22 19.06 -4.52 -10.74
N ARG A 23 18.50 -5.63 -11.23
CA ARG A 23 18.50 -6.94 -10.54
C ARG A 23 17.91 -6.91 -9.15
N VAL A 24 16.87 -6.10 -8.96
CA VAL A 24 16.10 -6.10 -7.71
C VAL A 24 15.21 -7.35 -7.70
N PRO A 25 15.27 -8.18 -6.64
CA PRO A 25 14.46 -9.40 -6.58
C PRO A 25 12.97 -9.09 -6.61
N CYS A 26 12.26 -9.70 -7.56
CA CYS A 26 10.80 -9.61 -7.66
C CYS A 26 10.24 -10.87 -8.33
N GLU A 27 8.97 -11.20 -8.05
CA GLU A 27 8.29 -12.34 -8.65
C GLU A 27 6.87 -11.97 -9.07
N ARG A 28 6.45 -12.40 -10.27
CA ARG A 28 5.08 -12.25 -10.76
C ARG A 28 4.25 -13.47 -10.37
N ILE A 29 3.85 -13.53 -9.11
CA ILE A 29 3.12 -14.67 -8.55
C ILE A 29 1.61 -14.63 -8.84
N GLY A 30 1.09 -13.50 -9.30
CA GLY A 30 -0.33 -13.28 -9.50
C GLY A 30 -1.11 -13.03 -8.20
N LYS A 31 -2.36 -12.62 -8.39
CA LYS A 31 -3.33 -12.40 -7.30
C LYS A 31 -4.70 -12.91 -7.71
N ILE A 32 -5.37 -13.62 -6.80
CA ILE A 32 -6.76 -14.01 -6.97
C ILE A 32 -7.61 -13.18 -6.00
N ILE A 33 -8.60 -12.46 -6.53
CA ILE A 33 -9.63 -11.82 -5.70
C ILE A 33 -10.80 -12.78 -5.64
N VAL A 34 -11.21 -13.19 -4.44
CA VAL A 34 -12.19 -14.27 -4.24
C VAL A 34 -13.50 -13.76 -3.65
N ALA A 35 -14.60 -14.28 -4.17
CA ALA A 35 -15.94 -14.14 -3.62
C ALA A 35 -16.30 -15.40 -2.83
N THR A 36 -16.59 -15.26 -1.55
CA THR A 36 -17.02 -16.38 -0.68
C THR A 36 -18.52 -16.59 -0.70
N SER A 37 -19.28 -15.65 -1.29
CA SER A 37 -20.72 -15.77 -1.49
C SER A 37 -21.14 -15.28 -2.88
N PRO A 38 -22.29 -15.75 -3.42
CA PRO A 38 -22.81 -15.29 -4.71
C PRO A 38 -23.15 -13.80 -4.74
N ARG A 39 -23.45 -13.18 -3.60
CA ARG A 39 -23.76 -11.74 -3.50
C ARG A 39 -22.58 -10.86 -3.92
N GLN A 40 -21.35 -11.38 -3.84
CA GLN A 40 -20.11 -10.68 -4.19
C GLN A 40 -19.73 -10.80 -5.67
N PHE A 41 -20.49 -11.55 -6.49
CA PHE A 41 -20.16 -11.77 -7.91
C PHE A 41 -20.20 -10.47 -8.73
N GLU A 42 -21.16 -9.60 -8.44
CA GLU A 42 -21.24 -8.33 -9.15
C GLU A 42 -20.03 -7.44 -8.81
N THR A 43 -19.59 -7.45 -7.58
CA THR A 43 -18.33 -6.74 -7.18
C THR A 43 -17.13 -7.25 -7.95
N LEU A 44 -16.98 -8.58 -8.15
CA LEU A 44 -15.90 -9.12 -8.99
C LEU A 44 -15.99 -8.64 -10.44
N ARG A 45 -17.19 -8.56 -11.00
CA ARG A 45 -17.41 -8.03 -12.35
C ARG A 45 -17.10 -6.53 -12.43
N ASP A 46 -17.42 -5.77 -11.38
CA ASP A 46 -17.03 -4.36 -11.28
C ASP A 46 -15.51 -4.21 -11.26
N TYR A 47 -14.80 -5.06 -10.55
CA TYR A 47 -13.33 -5.07 -10.57
C TYR A 47 -12.79 -5.35 -11.98
N GLN A 48 -13.37 -6.32 -12.71
CA GLN A 48 -12.98 -6.58 -14.11
C GLN A 48 -13.19 -5.36 -15.00
N ARG A 49 -14.39 -4.73 -14.91
CA ARG A 49 -14.74 -3.53 -15.68
C ARG A 49 -13.79 -2.36 -15.38
N THR A 50 -13.56 -2.13 -14.09
CA THR A 50 -12.69 -1.05 -13.61
C THR A 50 -11.23 -1.26 -13.99
N ALA A 51 -10.71 -2.48 -13.86
CA ALA A 51 -9.34 -2.82 -14.24
C ALA A 51 -9.13 -2.57 -15.74
N LYS A 52 -10.06 -3.04 -16.59
CA LYS A 52 -10.01 -2.83 -18.04
C LYS A 52 -10.09 -1.34 -18.40
N ALA A 53 -11.02 -0.59 -17.78
CA ALA A 53 -11.20 0.83 -18.05
C ALA A 53 -9.98 1.68 -17.63
N ASN A 54 -9.24 1.25 -16.62
CA ASN A 54 -8.02 1.93 -16.14
C ASN A 54 -6.72 1.43 -16.80
N GLY A 55 -6.78 0.45 -17.70
CA GLY A 55 -5.58 -0.12 -18.31
C GLY A 55 -4.75 -1.01 -17.39
N ALA A 56 -5.32 -1.48 -16.28
CA ALA A 56 -4.62 -2.36 -15.31
C ALA A 56 -4.42 -3.80 -15.84
N GLY A 57 -4.90 -4.08 -17.04
CA GLY A 57 -4.92 -5.40 -17.66
C GLY A 57 -6.27 -6.09 -17.52
N GLU A 58 -6.38 -7.26 -18.12
CA GLU A 58 -7.60 -8.07 -18.07
C GLU A 58 -7.57 -9.00 -16.86
N LEU A 59 -8.62 -8.94 -16.06
CA LEU A 59 -8.82 -9.87 -14.96
C LEU A 59 -9.65 -11.05 -15.48
N SER A 60 -9.09 -12.26 -15.41
CA SER A 60 -9.77 -13.47 -15.87
C SER A 60 -10.74 -13.98 -14.81
N TRP A 61 -11.99 -14.24 -15.19
CA TRP A 61 -12.95 -14.90 -14.30
C TRP A 61 -12.55 -16.35 -14.05
N LEU A 62 -12.64 -16.76 -12.78
CA LEU A 62 -12.38 -18.14 -12.34
C LEU A 62 -13.64 -18.70 -11.68
N SER A 63 -14.02 -19.92 -12.07
CA SER A 63 -14.97 -20.72 -11.32
C SER A 63 -14.36 -21.21 -9.99
N GLN A 64 -15.18 -21.71 -9.09
CA GLN A 64 -14.70 -22.36 -7.85
C GLN A 64 -13.67 -23.45 -8.15
N GLY A 65 -13.94 -24.33 -9.13
CA GLY A 65 -13.01 -25.40 -9.50
C GLY A 65 -11.70 -24.93 -10.14
N ASP A 66 -11.72 -23.74 -10.79
CA ASP A 66 -10.47 -23.14 -11.32
C ASP A 66 -9.63 -22.56 -10.20
N VAL A 67 -10.26 -21.93 -9.20
CA VAL A 67 -9.53 -21.44 -8.00
C VAL A 67 -8.95 -22.61 -7.22
N GLU A 68 -9.71 -23.68 -6.99
CA GLU A 68 -9.24 -24.88 -6.28
C GLU A 68 -8.02 -25.52 -6.93
N LYS A 69 -7.94 -25.55 -8.26
CA LYS A 69 -6.75 -26.03 -8.99
C LYS A 69 -5.51 -25.13 -8.79
N LEU A 70 -5.72 -23.82 -8.68
CA LEU A 70 -4.64 -22.83 -8.54
C LEU A 70 -4.19 -22.66 -7.09
N GLU A 71 -5.13 -22.70 -6.16
CA GLU A 71 -4.96 -22.48 -4.71
C GLU A 71 -5.84 -23.48 -3.94
N PRO A 72 -5.38 -24.72 -3.76
CA PRO A 72 -6.19 -25.78 -3.14
C PRO A 72 -6.68 -25.51 -1.72
N ALA A 73 -5.97 -24.64 -1.00
CA ALA A 73 -6.34 -24.24 0.36
C ALA A 73 -7.47 -23.18 0.41
N VAL A 74 -7.82 -22.58 -0.74
CA VAL A 74 -8.75 -21.48 -0.80
C VAL A 74 -10.18 -21.93 -1.05
N PHE A 75 -11.07 -21.62 -0.14
CA PHE A 75 -12.51 -21.75 -0.33
C PHE A 75 -13.09 -20.48 -0.94
N CYS A 76 -13.82 -20.61 -2.04
CA CYS A 76 -14.58 -19.52 -2.64
C CYS A 76 -15.76 -20.04 -3.47
N ARG A 77 -16.58 -19.13 -3.99
CA ARG A 77 -17.66 -19.42 -4.98
C ARG A 77 -17.27 -19.02 -6.38
N ALA A 78 -16.41 -18.04 -6.51
CA ALA A 78 -15.79 -17.58 -7.75
C ALA A 78 -14.59 -16.69 -7.41
N GLY A 79 -13.76 -16.39 -8.41
CA GLY A 79 -12.66 -15.45 -8.28
C GLY A 79 -12.37 -14.70 -9.58
N VAL A 80 -11.49 -13.72 -9.49
CA VAL A 80 -10.84 -13.11 -10.66
C VAL A 80 -9.33 -13.12 -10.47
N LEU A 81 -8.62 -13.54 -11.51
CA LEU A 81 -7.15 -13.61 -11.53
C LEU A 81 -6.55 -12.33 -12.12
N SER A 82 -5.66 -11.70 -11.38
CA SER A 82 -4.74 -10.67 -11.85
C SER A 82 -3.35 -11.28 -12.07
N PRO A 83 -2.99 -11.67 -13.29
CA PRO A 83 -1.74 -12.42 -13.54
C PRO A 83 -0.50 -11.54 -13.44
N SER A 84 -0.64 -10.23 -13.59
CA SER A 84 0.47 -9.28 -13.58
C SER A 84 0.83 -8.75 -12.18
N THR A 85 0.11 -9.15 -11.14
CA THR A 85 0.45 -8.80 -9.76
C THR A 85 1.68 -9.58 -9.32
N GLY A 86 2.55 -8.92 -8.54
CA GLY A 86 3.76 -9.56 -8.04
C GLY A 86 4.16 -9.06 -6.67
N ILE A 87 5.28 -9.56 -6.22
CA ILE A 87 5.96 -9.21 -4.97
C ILE A 87 7.37 -8.74 -5.29
N ILE A 88 7.92 -7.89 -4.44
CA ILE A 88 9.24 -7.30 -4.62
C ILE A 88 9.98 -7.24 -3.27
N ASP A 89 11.30 -7.38 -3.30
CA ASP A 89 12.14 -6.97 -2.19
C ASP A 89 12.23 -5.43 -2.13
N SER A 90 11.36 -4.84 -1.34
CA SER A 90 11.31 -3.39 -1.17
C SER A 90 12.59 -2.81 -0.56
N HIS A 91 13.29 -3.58 0.28
CA HIS A 91 14.55 -3.15 0.86
C HIS A 91 15.67 -3.08 -0.20
N SER A 92 15.83 -4.12 -1.00
CA SER A 92 16.76 -4.12 -2.14
C SER A 92 16.42 -3.04 -3.15
N PHE A 93 15.13 -2.77 -3.39
CA PHE A 93 14.70 -1.66 -4.25
C PHE A 93 15.14 -0.29 -3.70
N MET A 94 14.95 -0.03 -2.40
CA MET A 94 15.41 1.20 -1.76
C MET A 94 16.93 1.34 -1.80
N LEU A 95 17.68 0.27 -1.56
CA LEU A 95 19.14 0.28 -1.67
C LEU A 95 19.62 0.56 -3.10
N SER A 96 18.93 0.02 -4.10
CA SER A 96 19.25 0.30 -5.50
C SER A 96 19.02 1.77 -5.86
N LEU A 97 17.90 2.37 -5.39
CA LEU A 97 17.63 3.80 -5.57
C LEU A 97 18.65 4.68 -4.85
N LEU A 98 19.13 4.25 -3.67
CA LEU A 98 20.20 4.95 -2.95
C LEU A 98 21.50 4.93 -3.77
N GLY A 99 21.86 3.78 -4.33
CA GLY A 99 23.04 3.67 -5.20
C GLY A 99 22.95 4.58 -6.42
N ASP A 100 21.77 4.68 -7.05
CA ASP A 100 21.53 5.60 -8.17
C ASP A 100 21.66 7.07 -7.73
N LEU A 101 21.11 7.43 -6.57
CA LEU A 101 21.23 8.77 -6.02
C LEU A 101 22.70 9.16 -5.82
N GLU A 102 23.48 8.30 -5.18
CA GLU A 102 24.91 8.52 -4.90
C GLU A 102 25.74 8.60 -6.18
N ALA A 103 25.44 7.75 -7.18
CA ALA A 103 26.10 7.78 -8.49
C ALA A 103 25.87 9.12 -9.24
N HIS A 104 24.78 9.82 -8.91
CA HIS A 104 24.45 11.14 -9.44
C HIS A 104 24.81 12.29 -8.48
N ASN A 105 25.72 12.07 -7.51
CA ASN A 105 26.16 13.03 -6.50
C ASN A 105 25.02 13.51 -5.56
N GLY A 106 23.97 12.73 -5.41
CA GLY A 106 22.95 12.97 -4.40
C GLY A 106 23.47 12.57 -3.01
N VAL A 107 22.87 13.14 -1.97
CA VAL A 107 23.24 12.88 -0.58
C VAL A 107 21.98 12.62 0.23
N ILE A 108 22.03 11.60 1.12
CA ILE A 108 21.03 11.39 2.16
C ILE A 108 21.62 11.83 3.50
N SER A 109 20.89 12.70 4.20
CA SER A 109 21.19 13.06 5.58
C SER A 109 20.30 12.26 6.51
N TYR A 110 20.83 11.20 7.10
CA TYR A 110 20.13 10.40 8.09
C TYR A 110 20.04 11.11 9.44
N LEU A 111 19.04 10.75 10.26
CA LEU A 111 18.83 11.30 11.59
C LEU A 111 18.76 12.84 11.59
N THR A 112 18.21 13.38 10.52
CA THR A 112 18.06 14.83 10.32
C THR A 112 16.58 15.13 10.18
N GLU A 113 15.97 15.59 11.27
CA GLU A 113 14.57 15.93 11.30
C GLU A 113 14.31 17.28 10.63
N VAL A 114 13.32 17.33 9.76
CA VAL A 114 12.76 18.56 9.20
C VAL A 114 11.67 19.05 10.12
N SER A 115 11.90 20.16 10.82
CA SER A 115 10.96 20.73 11.78
C SER A 115 9.99 21.74 11.19
N ALA A 116 10.34 22.40 10.08
CA ALA A 116 9.49 23.35 9.40
C ALA A 116 9.93 23.61 7.95
N ILE A 117 8.94 23.94 7.12
CA ILE A 117 9.12 24.45 5.78
C ILE A 117 8.47 25.83 5.73
N ASN A 118 9.16 26.85 5.20
CA ASN A 118 8.65 28.20 5.02
C ASN A 118 8.81 28.61 3.55
N THR A 119 7.80 29.32 3.04
CA THR A 119 7.75 29.74 1.62
C THR A 119 7.45 31.22 1.44
N SER A 120 7.39 32.02 2.52
CA SER A 120 6.99 33.44 2.49
C SER A 120 7.98 34.37 1.76
N SER A 121 9.27 34.02 1.74
CA SER A 121 10.33 34.80 1.10
C SER A 121 11.33 33.96 0.31
N GLY A 122 10.84 32.91 -0.29
CA GLY A 122 11.62 31.82 -0.89
C GLY A 122 11.51 30.57 -0.04
N ILE A 123 11.93 29.42 -0.60
CA ILE A 123 11.83 28.14 0.10
C ILE A 123 12.96 28.02 1.13
N THR A 124 12.59 27.82 2.40
CA THR A 124 13.54 27.44 3.46
C THR A 124 13.06 26.20 4.19
N VAL A 125 14.00 25.33 4.53
CA VAL A 125 13.78 24.09 5.25
C VAL A 125 14.61 24.13 6.53
N ARG A 126 13.94 24.09 7.67
CA ARG A 126 14.59 24.06 8.97
C ARG A 126 14.80 22.64 9.42
N CYS A 127 16.06 22.30 9.68
CA CYS A 127 16.50 21.03 10.23
C CYS A 127 17.15 21.26 11.61
N ASP A 128 17.42 20.17 12.31
CA ASP A 128 18.16 20.24 13.57
C ASP A 128 19.55 20.84 13.35
N GLY A 129 19.78 22.04 13.89
CA GLY A 129 21.06 22.73 13.88
C GLY A 129 21.41 23.50 12.61
N PHE A 130 20.61 23.48 11.54
CA PHE A 130 20.87 24.22 10.31
C PHE A 130 19.59 24.53 9.51
N GLU A 131 19.71 25.41 8.54
CA GLU A 131 18.66 25.75 7.60
C GLU A 131 19.17 25.61 6.17
N LEU A 132 18.32 25.12 5.28
CA LEU A 132 18.59 25.00 3.85
C LEU A 132 17.68 25.94 3.07
N ALA A 133 18.19 26.50 1.96
CA ALA A 133 17.45 27.29 1.00
C ALA A 133 17.52 26.63 -0.39
N PRO A 134 16.75 25.57 -0.65
CA PRO A 134 16.79 24.87 -1.92
C PRO A 134 16.09 25.67 -3.02
N ARG A 135 16.51 25.49 -4.27
CA ARG A 135 15.80 26.03 -5.44
C ARG A 135 14.51 25.27 -5.74
N VAL A 136 14.49 23.96 -5.44
CA VAL A 136 13.33 23.09 -5.59
C VAL A 136 13.23 22.22 -4.35
N LEU A 137 12.02 22.12 -3.81
CA LEU A 137 11.69 21.26 -2.68
C LEU A 137 10.51 20.36 -3.05
N VAL A 138 10.66 19.07 -2.81
CA VAL A 138 9.57 18.09 -2.91
C VAL A 138 9.28 17.56 -1.50
N ASN A 139 8.11 17.89 -0.97
CA ASN A 139 7.63 17.33 0.28
C ASN A 139 7.07 15.91 0.03
N SER A 140 7.83 14.90 0.40
CA SER A 140 7.45 13.48 0.31
C SER A 140 7.56 12.77 1.67
N THR A 141 7.23 13.49 2.75
CA THR A 141 7.43 13.04 4.14
C THR A 141 6.35 12.05 4.64
N GLY A 142 5.46 11.59 3.76
CA GLY A 142 4.51 10.51 4.06
C GLY A 142 3.50 10.90 5.13
N LEU A 143 3.64 10.36 6.34
CA LEU A 143 2.73 10.63 7.45
C LEU A 143 2.73 12.10 7.87
N ASP A 144 3.85 12.79 7.74
CA ASP A 144 4.03 14.18 8.14
C ASP A 144 3.81 15.17 6.99
N ALA A 145 3.48 14.69 5.79
CA ALA A 145 3.42 15.53 4.59
C ALA A 145 2.41 16.67 4.69
N VAL A 146 1.25 16.45 5.31
CA VAL A 146 0.24 17.48 5.54
C VAL A 146 0.72 18.47 6.60
N ALA A 147 1.29 17.98 7.70
CA ALA A 147 1.72 18.83 8.82
C ALA A 147 2.92 19.72 8.45
N LEU A 148 3.80 19.25 7.57
CA LEU A 148 4.97 20.02 7.11
C LEU A 148 4.69 20.88 5.89
N SER A 149 3.54 20.73 5.23
CA SER A 149 3.19 21.56 4.08
C SER A 149 2.93 23.00 4.49
N PRO A 150 3.64 24.00 3.92
CA PRO A 150 3.45 25.41 4.23
C PRO A 150 2.23 26.01 3.53
N VAL A 151 1.52 25.23 2.71
CA VAL A 151 0.39 25.70 1.87
C VAL A 151 -0.93 25.00 2.16
N THR A 152 -0.96 24.08 3.11
CA THR A 152 -2.21 23.51 3.64
C THR A 152 -2.83 24.49 4.63
N GLU A 153 -4.17 24.49 4.69
CA GLU A 153 -4.88 25.30 5.68
C GLU A 153 -4.68 24.73 7.09
N PRO A 154 -4.76 25.55 8.14
CA PRO A 154 -4.56 25.09 9.53
C PRO A 154 -5.56 23.99 9.98
N GLU A 155 -6.72 23.91 9.33
CA GLU A 155 -7.73 22.90 9.57
C GLU A 155 -7.42 21.57 8.88
N ASP A 156 -6.56 21.58 7.86
CA ASP A 156 -6.12 20.39 7.18
C ASP A 156 -5.24 19.56 8.12
N ARG A 157 -5.63 18.34 8.32
CA ARG A 157 -4.87 17.40 9.13
C ARG A 157 -4.70 16.09 8.38
N GLY A 158 -3.55 15.48 8.58
CA GLY A 158 -3.34 14.10 8.20
C GLY A 158 -4.15 13.15 9.10
N TYR A 159 -4.61 12.07 8.53
CA TYR A 159 -5.27 10.98 9.24
C TYR A 159 -4.42 9.73 9.14
N PHE A 160 -4.52 8.86 10.15
CA PHE A 160 -3.65 7.70 10.28
C PHE A 160 -4.48 6.42 10.32
N ALA A 161 -4.29 5.56 9.32
CA ALA A 161 -4.95 4.26 9.24
C ALA A 161 -3.91 3.15 9.51
N LYS A 162 -3.87 2.69 10.77
CA LYS A 162 -3.00 1.59 11.21
C LYS A 162 -3.56 0.26 10.72
N GLY A 163 -2.69 -0.63 10.28
CA GLY A 163 -3.01 -2.00 9.88
C GLY A 163 -2.08 -3.00 10.55
N HIS A 164 -2.64 -4.07 11.07
CA HIS A 164 -1.89 -5.17 11.68
C HIS A 164 -1.70 -6.31 10.69
N TYR A 165 -0.56 -6.99 10.79
CA TYR A 165 -0.26 -8.18 9.99
C TYR A 165 0.15 -9.32 10.90
N TYR A 166 -0.54 -10.47 10.79
CA TYR A 166 -0.17 -11.72 11.41
C TYR A 166 0.62 -12.59 10.44
N VAL A 167 1.61 -13.31 10.95
CA VAL A 167 2.44 -14.24 10.19
C VAL A 167 1.99 -15.67 10.44
N LEU A 168 1.87 -16.46 9.39
CA LEU A 168 1.62 -17.90 9.50
C LEU A 168 2.96 -18.64 9.59
N SER A 169 3.21 -19.34 10.69
CA SER A 169 4.42 -20.14 10.83
C SER A 169 4.37 -21.42 10.00
N GLY A 170 5.54 -21.91 9.60
CA GLY A 170 5.70 -23.11 8.77
C GLY A 170 5.46 -22.85 7.28
N MET A 171 5.27 -23.92 6.50
CA MET A 171 5.11 -23.83 5.07
C MET A 171 3.81 -23.14 4.67
N SER A 172 3.88 -22.22 3.71
CA SER A 172 2.72 -21.56 3.15
C SER A 172 1.80 -22.54 2.42
N PRO A 173 0.49 -22.49 2.65
CA PRO A 173 -0.48 -23.20 1.84
C PRO A 173 -0.85 -22.48 0.55
N PHE A 174 -0.31 -21.27 0.31
CA PHE A 174 -0.64 -20.41 -0.82
C PHE A 174 0.55 -20.25 -1.77
N ASN A 175 0.25 -20.15 -3.05
CA ASN A 175 1.22 -19.87 -4.12
C ASN A 175 1.07 -18.46 -4.69
N ARG A 176 -0.03 -17.76 -4.38
CA ARG A 176 -0.40 -16.43 -4.88
C ARG A 176 -0.94 -15.56 -3.76
N LEU A 177 -1.05 -14.27 -4.05
CA LEU A 177 -1.82 -13.37 -3.18
C LEU A 177 -3.30 -13.71 -3.30
N VAL A 178 -4.01 -13.75 -2.16
CA VAL A 178 -5.45 -14.02 -2.11
C VAL A 178 -6.16 -12.91 -1.36
N TYR A 179 -7.06 -12.23 -2.07
CA TYR A 179 -7.78 -11.08 -1.56
C TYR A 179 -9.29 -11.37 -1.54
N PRO A 180 -9.90 -11.54 -0.36
CA PRO A 180 -11.35 -11.65 -0.32
C PRO A 180 -12.00 -10.33 -0.73
N VAL A 181 -13.15 -10.41 -1.41
CA VAL A 181 -14.00 -9.22 -1.61
C VAL A 181 -14.37 -8.66 -0.26
N ALA A 182 -14.15 -7.34 -0.06
CA ALA A 182 -14.48 -6.68 1.18
C ALA A 182 -16.01 -6.75 1.44
N GLU A 183 -16.38 -7.04 2.68
CA GLU A 183 -17.76 -6.96 3.15
C GLU A 183 -17.98 -5.67 3.93
N GLU A 184 -19.19 -5.11 3.91
CA GLU A 184 -19.55 -3.97 4.75
C GLU A 184 -19.32 -4.32 6.21
N GLY A 185 -18.47 -3.55 6.90
CA GLY A 185 -18.09 -3.79 8.30
C GLY A 185 -17.20 -5.01 8.54
N GLY A 186 -16.79 -5.72 7.48
CA GLY A 186 -15.88 -6.86 7.57
C GLY A 186 -14.41 -6.46 7.45
N LEU A 187 -13.52 -7.25 8.07
CA LEU A 187 -12.09 -7.13 7.83
C LEU A 187 -11.76 -7.72 6.45
N GLY A 188 -11.22 -6.91 5.55
CA GLY A 188 -10.71 -7.38 4.26
C GLY A 188 -9.29 -7.96 4.40
N VAL A 189 -9.10 -8.92 5.31
CA VAL A 189 -7.78 -9.51 5.59
C VAL A 189 -7.29 -10.31 4.39
N HIS A 190 -6.19 -9.86 3.81
CA HIS A 190 -5.58 -10.47 2.62
C HIS A 190 -4.55 -11.54 3.00
N VAL A 191 -4.27 -12.44 2.06
CA VAL A 191 -3.04 -13.23 2.04
C VAL A 191 -2.00 -12.46 1.24
N THR A 192 -0.85 -12.20 1.86
CA THR A 192 0.35 -11.71 1.18
C THR A 192 1.49 -12.69 1.38
N LEU A 193 2.39 -12.75 0.40
CA LEU A 193 3.60 -13.57 0.45
C LEU A 193 4.82 -12.67 0.29
N ASP A 194 5.91 -13.01 0.95
CA ASP A 194 7.21 -12.44 0.64
C ASP A 194 7.99 -13.35 -0.33
N LEU A 195 9.20 -12.94 -0.73
CA LEU A 195 10.05 -13.73 -1.64
C LEU A 195 10.56 -15.05 -1.04
N ALA A 196 10.41 -15.27 0.27
CA ALA A 196 10.61 -16.56 0.91
C ALA A 196 9.30 -17.37 0.97
N HIS A 197 8.24 -16.89 0.32
CA HIS A 197 6.88 -17.45 0.34
C HIS A 197 6.29 -17.58 1.75
N GLN A 198 6.73 -16.77 2.70
CA GLN A 198 6.11 -16.71 4.01
C GLN A 198 4.74 -16.01 3.92
N THR A 199 3.72 -16.67 4.46
CA THR A 199 2.36 -16.13 4.47
C THR A 199 2.18 -15.10 5.56
N ARG A 200 1.58 -13.96 5.19
CA ARG A 200 1.07 -12.95 6.11
C ARG A 200 -0.39 -12.67 5.84
N PHE A 201 -1.15 -12.49 6.91
CA PHE A 201 -2.56 -12.10 6.86
C PHE A 201 -2.72 -10.67 7.35
N GLY A 202 -3.37 -9.85 6.56
CA GLY A 202 -3.58 -8.44 6.88
C GLY A 202 -3.72 -7.57 5.64
N PRO A 203 -3.90 -6.27 5.87
CA PRO A 203 -4.13 -5.68 7.18
C PRO A 203 -5.60 -5.65 7.59
N ASP A 204 -5.84 -5.33 8.85
CA ASP A 204 -7.07 -4.66 9.27
C ASP A 204 -6.96 -3.14 9.06
N VAL A 205 -7.92 -2.37 9.57
CA VAL A 205 -7.88 -0.91 9.58
C VAL A 205 -8.32 -0.40 10.94
N VAL A 206 -7.40 0.25 11.65
CA VAL A 206 -7.66 0.94 12.93
C VAL A 206 -7.23 2.40 12.76
N TRP A 207 -8.15 3.31 13.00
CA TRP A 207 -7.86 4.74 12.96
C TRP A 207 -7.22 5.19 14.28
N THR A 208 -6.16 6.01 14.18
CA THR A 208 -5.38 6.51 15.30
C THR A 208 -5.22 8.02 15.21
N ASP A 209 -5.01 8.69 16.35
CA ASP A 209 -4.81 10.14 16.41
C ASP A 209 -3.38 10.56 15.98
N GLY A 210 -2.47 9.61 15.85
CA GLY A 210 -1.08 9.83 15.46
C GLY A 210 -0.38 8.52 15.08
N PRO A 211 0.91 8.59 14.71
CA PRO A 211 1.71 7.42 14.38
C PRO A 211 1.91 6.54 15.64
N ASP A 212 1.22 5.41 15.69
CA ASP A 212 1.36 4.40 16.74
C ASP A 212 1.58 3.01 16.12
N TYR A 213 2.78 2.47 16.26
CA TYR A 213 3.19 1.17 15.72
C TYR A 213 3.03 0.02 16.73
N THR A 214 2.41 0.27 17.88
CA THR A 214 2.14 -0.78 18.88
C THR A 214 1.24 -1.85 18.27
N PHE A 215 1.64 -3.12 18.41
CA PHE A 215 0.85 -4.24 17.94
C PHE A 215 -0.20 -4.62 19.00
N GLU A 216 -1.46 -4.56 18.63
CA GLU A 216 -2.59 -4.93 19.49
C GLU A 216 -3.11 -6.31 19.11
N THR A 217 -3.17 -7.21 20.08
CA THR A 217 -3.64 -8.60 19.87
C THR A 217 -5.13 -8.78 20.15
N SER A 218 -5.82 -7.76 20.63
CA SER A 218 -7.25 -7.80 20.95
C SER A 218 -8.15 -8.08 19.74
N ASN A 219 -7.61 -7.91 18.51
CA ASN A 219 -8.31 -8.15 17.24
C ASN A 219 -8.09 -9.56 16.67
N LEU A 220 -7.31 -10.43 17.32
CA LEU A 220 -6.93 -11.75 16.79
C LEU A 220 -8.13 -12.61 16.38
N ASP A 221 -9.15 -12.69 17.23
CA ASP A 221 -10.35 -13.51 16.94
C ASP A 221 -11.06 -13.01 15.68
N ARG A 222 -11.14 -11.70 15.47
CA ARG A 222 -11.71 -11.12 14.25
C ARG A 222 -10.88 -11.46 13.00
N PHE A 223 -9.55 -11.51 13.13
CA PHE A 223 -8.67 -11.98 12.06
C PHE A 223 -8.93 -13.44 11.73
N ILE A 224 -8.99 -14.31 12.75
CA ILE A 224 -9.25 -15.74 12.57
C ILE A 224 -10.58 -15.95 11.84
N ASP A 225 -11.63 -15.27 12.26
CA ASP A 225 -12.95 -15.36 11.63
C ASP A 225 -12.93 -14.88 10.17
N ALA A 226 -12.25 -13.77 9.89
CA ALA A 226 -12.12 -13.23 8.54
C ALA A 226 -11.34 -14.18 7.61
N ILE A 227 -10.25 -14.74 8.09
CA ILE A 227 -9.39 -15.67 7.34
C ILE A 227 -10.16 -16.98 7.05
N ARG A 228 -10.84 -17.55 8.03
CA ARG A 228 -11.58 -18.82 7.89
C ARG A 228 -12.71 -18.77 6.86
N ARG A 229 -13.18 -17.60 6.46
CA ARG A 229 -14.17 -17.45 5.39
C ARG A 229 -13.64 -17.93 4.03
N TYR A 230 -12.35 -17.77 3.77
CA TYR A 230 -11.72 -18.19 2.52
C TYR A 230 -10.59 -19.23 2.71
N TYR A 231 -10.13 -19.43 3.94
CA TYR A 231 -9.20 -20.49 4.33
C TYR A 231 -9.72 -21.20 5.59
N PRO A 232 -10.71 -22.11 5.42
CA PRO A 232 -11.37 -22.79 6.55
C PRO A 232 -10.44 -23.63 7.43
N ASP A 233 -9.40 -24.20 6.82
CA ASP A 233 -8.44 -25.09 7.48
C ASP A 233 -7.35 -24.34 8.26
N LEU A 234 -7.56 -23.05 8.54
CA LEU A 234 -6.62 -22.28 9.34
C LEU A 234 -6.42 -22.89 10.73
N ASP A 235 -5.21 -23.35 10.97
CA ASP A 235 -4.73 -23.63 12.32
C ASP A 235 -4.29 -22.32 12.98
N SER A 236 -5.14 -21.78 13.86
CA SER A 236 -4.89 -20.50 14.50
C SER A 236 -3.69 -20.52 15.45
N THR A 237 -3.22 -21.68 15.90
CA THR A 237 -2.02 -21.80 16.74
C THR A 237 -0.73 -21.45 15.98
N ARG A 238 -0.79 -21.44 14.64
CA ARG A 238 0.30 -21.05 13.76
C ARG A 238 0.35 -19.56 13.45
N LEU A 239 -0.63 -18.77 13.93
CA LEU A 239 -0.63 -17.31 13.76
C LEU A 239 0.21 -16.66 14.86
N HIS A 240 1.16 -15.84 14.42
CA HIS A 240 2.01 -15.03 15.29
C HIS A 240 1.89 -13.56 14.94
N THR A 241 2.12 -12.68 15.91
CA THR A 241 2.20 -11.25 15.63
C THR A 241 3.34 -10.96 14.65
N GLY A 242 3.04 -10.17 13.64
CA GLY A 242 4.01 -9.72 12.65
C GLY A 242 4.41 -8.27 12.92
N TYR A 243 3.93 -7.37 12.07
CA TYR A 243 4.21 -5.93 12.17
C TYR A 243 2.93 -5.11 11.98
N THR A 244 3.04 -3.82 12.28
CA THR A 244 2.03 -2.82 11.95
C THR A 244 2.57 -1.86 10.90
N GLY A 245 1.67 -1.34 10.05
CA GLY A 245 1.97 -0.25 9.13
C GLY A 245 0.93 0.85 9.28
N ILE A 246 1.30 2.09 8.99
CA ILE A 246 0.39 3.22 9.05
C ILE A 246 0.30 3.86 7.68
N ARG A 247 -0.94 4.06 7.19
CA ARG A 247 -1.20 4.74 5.93
C ARG A 247 -1.59 6.18 6.18
N PRO A 248 -0.93 7.15 5.53
CA PRO A 248 -1.39 8.53 5.53
C PRO A 248 -2.71 8.64 4.75
N LYS A 249 -3.68 9.30 5.34
CA LYS A 249 -4.99 9.57 4.74
C LYS A 249 -5.27 11.06 4.75
N LEU A 250 -6.02 11.53 3.75
CA LEU A 250 -6.42 12.95 3.61
C LEU A 250 -7.85 13.21 4.07
N GLY A 251 -8.50 12.24 4.67
CA GLY A 251 -9.86 12.35 5.18
C GLY A 251 -10.12 11.35 6.29
N PRO A 252 -11.14 11.59 7.12
CA PRO A 252 -11.54 10.74 8.22
C PRO A 252 -12.06 9.36 7.75
N ALA A 253 -12.36 8.48 8.69
CA ALA A 253 -12.76 7.10 8.44
C ALA A 253 -14.00 6.93 7.54
N ASP A 254 -14.92 7.88 7.60
CA ASP A 254 -16.17 7.94 6.83
C ASP A 254 -16.03 8.69 5.50
N ALA A 255 -14.89 9.33 5.25
CA ALA A 255 -14.64 9.96 3.96
C ALA A 255 -14.53 8.92 2.85
N ARG A 256 -15.09 9.25 1.68
CA ARG A 256 -14.82 8.47 0.47
C ARG A 256 -13.31 8.42 0.26
N THR A 257 -12.81 7.28 -0.22
CA THR A 257 -11.38 7.06 -0.49
C THR A 257 -10.80 8.28 -1.24
N SER A 258 -9.89 8.99 -0.58
CA SER A 258 -9.19 10.12 -1.19
C SER A 258 -8.21 9.63 -2.26
N ASP A 259 -8.07 10.37 -3.34
CA ASP A 259 -7.04 10.12 -4.35
C ASP A 259 -5.67 10.61 -3.86
N PHE A 260 -4.61 10.30 -4.57
CA PHE A 260 -3.32 10.96 -4.41
C PHE A 260 -3.45 12.44 -4.77
N VAL A 261 -2.79 13.30 -4.02
CA VAL A 261 -2.73 14.72 -4.29
C VAL A 261 -1.27 15.12 -4.54
N ILE A 262 -1.03 15.65 -5.73
CA ILE A 262 0.27 16.21 -6.13
C ILE A 262 0.03 17.67 -6.48
N ASN A 263 0.47 18.55 -5.60
CA ASN A 263 0.35 20.00 -5.77
C ASN A 263 1.70 20.57 -6.21
N GLY A 264 1.77 21.01 -7.45
CA GLY A 264 2.92 21.74 -7.98
C GLY A 264 2.80 23.27 -7.79
N PRO A 265 3.71 24.05 -8.39
CA PRO A 265 3.71 25.50 -8.26
C PRO A 265 2.42 26.20 -8.67
N GLU A 266 1.65 25.63 -9.60
CA GLU A 266 0.37 26.17 -10.05
C GLU A 266 -0.70 26.07 -8.95
N GLN A 267 -0.71 24.98 -8.18
CA GLN A 267 -1.66 24.74 -7.10
C GLN A 267 -1.22 25.39 -5.79
N THR A 268 0.08 25.38 -5.51
CA THR A 268 0.65 25.91 -4.27
C THR A 268 0.88 27.42 -4.31
N GLY A 269 0.98 28.01 -5.49
CA GLY A 269 1.39 29.40 -5.66
C GLY A 269 2.89 29.64 -5.37
N VAL A 270 3.66 28.60 -5.08
CA VAL A 270 5.07 28.69 -4.67
C VAL A 270 5.98 28.09 -5.76
N SER A 271 6.78 28.94 -6.38
CA SER A 271 7.74 28.48 -7.40
C SER A 271 8.76 27.52 -6.81
N GLY A 272 8.94 26.36 -7.44
CA GLY A 272 9.90 25.35 -7.00
C GLY A 272 9.41 24.46 -5.86
N TYR A 273 8.16 24.59 -5.40
CA TYR A 273 7.61 23.75 -4.34
C TYR A 273 6.61 22.71 -4.89
N VAL A 274 6.73 21.46 -4.41
CA VAL A 274 5.83 20.37 -4.75
C VAL A 274 5.44 19.59 -3.49
N ASP A 275 4.13 19.41 -3.26
CA ASP A 275 3.58 18.50 -2.23
C ASP A 275 3.15 17.16 -2.83
N LEU A 276 3.49 16.08 -2.14
CA LEU A 276 3.01 14.72 -2.38
C LEU A 276 2.18 14.26 -1.18
N LEU A 277 0.86 14.44 -1.24
CA LEU A 277 -0.04 14.21 -0.11
C LEU A 277 -0.88 12.95 -0.33
N GLY A 278 -1.10 12.19 0.76
CA GLY A 278 -1.91 10.98 0.73
C GLY A 278 -1.33 9.87 -0.16
N ILE A 279 -0.02 9.93 -0.47
CA ILE A 279 0.65 8.87 -1.21
C ILE A 279 0.84 7.69 -0.26
N GLU A 280 0.02 6.67 -0.46
CA GLU A 280 0.03 5.44 0.33
C GLU A 280 -0.04 4.24 -0.59
N SER A 281 0.15 3.03 -0.04
CA SER A 281 0.08 1.83 -0.88
C SER A 281 -1.04 1.91 -1.93
N PRO A 282 -0.82 1.52 -3.15
CA PRO A 282 -0.97 0.12 -3.46
C PRO A 282 0.31 -0.67 -3.27
#